data_40796930bf68fed7efc61ae6ca4713d9
#
_entry.id   40796930bf68fed7efc61ae6ca4713d9
#
_cell.length_a   1.000
_cell.length_b   1.000
_cell.length_c   1.000
_cell.angle_alpha   90.00
_cell.angle_beta   90.00
_cell.angle_gamma   90.00
#
_symmetry.space_group_name_H-M   'P 1'
#
loop_
_entity.id
_entity.type
_entity.pdbx_description
1 polymer ?
#
loop_
_entity_poly.entity_id
_entity_poly.type
_entity_poly.pdbx_seq_one_letter_code
_entity_poly.pdbx_strand_id
1 'polypeptide(L)'
;RVAGRAQVISVRGLSPDFSTTLLNGREMVSTGDNRSVEFDQYPSELVNGVTIYKTPDAALVGQGLSGTIDMRTIRPLSYDGSAVMVSGRWQRNSLDAAANADADGHRVNATWIGKFADDTFGVAIGFSRSNSAIQENQVGLYEPWQAIGDNWRPGVPAGTYYSDGIKALRRTGETKRD
;
A
#
# COMPACT_ATOMS: atom_id res chain seq x y z
N ARG A 1 4.32 3.29 -6.26
CA ARG A 1 3.10 3.86 -5.66
C ARG A 1 1.95 3.62 -6.61
N VAL A 2 0.83 3.17 -6.11
CA VAL A 2 -0.42 3.02 -6.87
C VAL A 2 -1.40 4.06 -6.32
N ALA A 3 -1.99 4.86 -7.20
CA ALA A 3 -2.89 5.95 -6.82
C ALA A 3 -2.33 6.87 -5.71
N GLY A 4 -1.06 7.24 -5.81
CA GLY A 4 -0.41 8.13 -4.83
C GLY A 4 -0.03 7.50 -3.49
N ARG A 5 -0.34 6.21 -3.24
CA ARG A 5 -0.07 5.52 -1.97
C ARG A 5 1.06 4.50 -2.07
N ALA A 6 1.77 4.31 -0.96
CA ALA A 6 2.70 3.21 -0.80
C ALA A 6 1.90 1.96 -0.42
N GLN A 7 1.74 1.02 -1.34
CA GLN A 7 1.01 -0.23 -1.13
C GLN A 7 1.94 -1.43 -1.08
N VAL A 8 2.99 -1.41 -1.87
CA VAL A 8 3.90 -2.53 -2.03
C VAL A 8 5.33 -2.15 -1.67
N ILE A 9 6.12 -3.12 -1.26
CA ILE A 9 7.52 -2.95 -0.88
C ILE A 9 8.41 -3.53 -1.99
N SER A 10 9.38 -2.73 -2.43
CA SER A 10 10.43 -3.16 -3.35
C SER A 10 11.71 -3.45 -2.55
N VAL A 11 12.30 -4.60 -2.75
CA VAL A 11 13.54 -5.02 -2.11
C VAL A 11 14.66 -5.00 -3.14
N ARG A 12 15.78 -4.33 -2.83
CA ARG A 12 16.95 -4.20 -3.71
C ARG A 12 16.66 -3.59 -5.08
N GLY A 13 15.62 -2.75 -5.19
CA GLY A 13 15.25 -2.09 -6.45
C GLY A 13 14.56 -3.01 -7.47
N LEU A 14 14.32 -4.27 -7.13
CA LEU A 14 13.58 -5.19 -7.99
C LEU A 14 12.06 -4.99 -7.84
N SER A 15 11.28 -5.44 -8.82
CA SER A 15 9.82 -5.40 -8.74
C SER A 15 9.34 -6.15 -7.48
N PRO A 16 8.30 -5.65 -6.81
CA PRO A 16 7.71 -6.32 -5.65
C PRO A 16 7.32 -7.79 -5.89
N ASP A 17 7.02 -8.17 -7.14
CA ASP A 17 6.68 -9.54 -7.53
C ASP A 17 7.82 -10.54 -7.34
N PHE A 18 9.06 -10.06 -7.23
CA PHE A 18 10.24 -10.90 -6.94
C PHE A 18 10.49 -11.10 -5.45
N SER A 19 9.71 -10.47 -4.57
CA SER A 19 9.77 -10.67 -3.14
C SER A 19 8.67 -11.60 -2.66
N THR A 20 8.95 -12.37 -1.59
CA THR A 20 7.93 -13.13 -0.88
C THR A 20 7.60 -12.42 0.43
N THR A 21 6.33 -12.36 0.78
CA THR A 21 5.87 -11.80 2.05
C THR A 21 5.31 -12.92 2.91
N LEU A 22 5.74 -12.92 4.17
CA LEU A 22 5.28 -13.84 5.21
C LEU A 22 4.55 -13.07 6.29
N LEU A 23 3.55 -13.69 6.89
CA LEU A 23 2.92 -13.28 8.14
C LEU A 23 3.14 -14.38 9.19
N ASN A 24 3.91 -14.07 10.22
CA ASN A 24 4.30 -15.05 11.24
C ASN A 24 4.94 -16.33 10.65
N GLY A 25 5.76 -16.18 9.61
CA GLY A 25 6.42 -17.29 8.93
C GLY A 25 5.57 -18.05 7.91
N ARG A 26 4.32 -17.63 7.64
CA ARG A 26 3.44 -18.23 6.63
C ARG A 26 3.33 -17.31 5.42
N GLU A 27 3.41 -17.87 4.23
CA GLU A 27 3.30 -17.11 2.98
C GLU A 27 1.94 -16.43 2.87
N MET A 28 1.99 -15.15 2.49
CA MET A 28 0.81 -14.34 2.21
C MET A 28 0.54 -14.32 0.72
N VAL A 29 -0.72 -14.35 0.36
CA VAL A 29 -1.18 -14.30 -1.03
C VAL A 29 -1.69 -12.90 -1.33
N SER A 30 -1.37 -12.38 -2.53
CA SER A 30 -1.94 -11.15 -3.04
C SER A 30 -3.42 -11.33 -3.37
N THR A 31 -4.21 -10.27 -3.21
CA THR A 31 -5.59 -10.20 -3.70
C THR A 31 -5.68 -9.76 -5.16
N GLY A 32 -4.58 -9.35 -5.76
CA GLY A 32 -4.46 -8.96 -7.17
C GLY A 32 -3.93 -10.10 -8.05
N ASP A 33 -3.79 -9.82 -9.35
CA ASP A 33 -3.27 -10.77 -10.34
C ASP A 33 -1.73 -10.91 -10.30
N ASN A 34 -1.06 -10.25 -9.36
CA ASN A 34 0.38 -10.25 -9.15
C ASN A 34 0.76 -10.95 -7.84
N ARG A 35 2.05 -11.19 -7.63
CA ARG A 35 2.58 -11.82 -6.40
C ARG A 35 2.86 -10.82 -5.28
N SER A 36 2.79 -9.53 -5.57
CA SER A 36 3.10 -8.49 -4.60
C SER A 36 1.98 -8.30 -3.59
N VAL A 37 2.30 -8.42 -2.30
CA VAL A 37 1.34 -8.23 -1.21
C VAL A 37 1.14 -6.74 -0.94
N GLU A 38 -0.10 -6.34 -0.77
CA GLU A 38 -0.52 -4.98 -0.48
C GLU A 38 -0.54 -4.75 1.02
N PHE A 39 0.53 -4.14 1.54
CA PHE A 39 0.74 -3.93 2.98
C PHE A 39 -0.21 -2.92 3.61
N ASP A 40 -0.83 -2.08 2.82
CA ASP A 40 -1.79 -1.09 3.31
C ASP A 40 -3.14 -1.69 3.74
N GLN A 41 -3.37 -2.98 3.48
CA GLN A 41 -4.53 -3.74 3.95
C GLN A 41 -4.38 -4.20 5.41
N TYR A 42 -3.15 -4.23 5.93
CA TYR A 42 -2.88 -4.72 7.28
C TYR A 42 -2.77 -3.57 8.27
N PRO A 43 -3.49 -3.64 9.40
CA PRO A 43 -3.39 -2.62 10.44
C PRO A 43 -2.00 -2.67 11.08
N SER A 44 -1.26 -1.57 10.94
CA SER A 44 0.10 -1.43 11.50
C SER A 44 0.13 -1.62 13.02
N GLU A 45 -0.98 -1.41 13.69
CA GLU A 45 -1.17 -1.48 15.12
C GLU A 45 -1.07 -2.91 15.68
N LEU A 46 -1.32 -3.91 14.83
CA LEU A 46 -1.18 -5.32 15.18
C LEU A 46 0.19 -5.90 14.79
N VAL A 47 1.01 -5.13 14.09
CA VAL A 47 2.35 -5.55 13.67
C VAL A 47 3.35 -5.16 14.75
N ASN A 48 4.03 -6.16 15.32
CA ASN A 48 5.09 -5.96 16.31
C ASN A 48 6.46 -5.72 15.67
N GLY A 49 6.68 -6.23 14.48
CA GLY A 49 7.94 -6.07 13.77
C GLY A 49 7.90 -6.59 12.35
N VAL A 50 8.86 -6.13 11.57
CA VAL A 50 9.08 -6.59 10.19
C VAL A 50 10.54 -6.95 10.04
N THR A 51 10.81 -8.18 9.63
CA THR A 51 12.15 -8.67 9.32
C THR A 51 12.31 -8.83 7.82
N ILE A 52 13.37 -8.29 7.25
CA ILE A 52 13.66 -8.42 5.82
C ILE A 52 14.90 -9.30 5.66
N TYR A 53 14.67 -10.50 5.14
CA TYR A 53 15.75 -11.44 4.79
C TYR A 53 16.23 -11.13 3.39
N LYS A 54 17.44 -10.65 3.27
CA LYS A 54 18.06 -10.30 1.98
C LYS A 54 18.85 -11.45 1.36
N THR A 55 19.14 -12.47 2.14
CA THR A 55 19.83 -13.68 1.71
C THR A 55 18.95 -14.89 1.94
N PRO A 56 19.08 -15.93 1.12
CA PRO A 56 18.39 -17.19 1.36
C PRO A 56 18.68 -17.76 2.74
N ASP A 57 17.64 -18.30 3.38
CA ASP A 57 17.72 -19.00 4.67
C ASP A 57 16.91 -20.29 4.57
N ALA A 58 17.52 -21.42 4.88
CA ALA A 58 16.90 -22.73 4.79
C ALA A 58 15.66 -22.90 5.70
N ALA A 59 15.52 -22.05 6.71
CA ALA A 59 14.35 -22.04 7.61
C ALA A 59 13.13 -21.32 7.02
N LEU A 60 13.30 -20.59 5.90
CA LEU A 60 12.22 -19.83 5.28
C LEU A 60 11.54 -20.64 4.18
N VAL A 61 10.22 -20.67 4.22
CA VAL A 61 9.40 -21.25 3.15
C VAL A 61 9.11 -20.20 2.09
N GLY A 62 9.19 -20.59 0.81
CA GLY A 62 8.75 -19.73 -0.30
C GLY A 62 9.59 -18.46 -0.49
N GLN A 63 10.90 -18.58 -0.54
CA GLN A 63 11.80 -17.43 -0.65
C GLN A 63 11.67 -16.69 -1.97
N GLY A 64 11.59 -15.35 -1.87
CA GLY A 64 11.62 -14.47 -3.03
C GLY A 64 13.04 -14.27 -3.57
N LEU A 65 13.16 -14.06 -4.87
CA LEU A 65 14.45 -13.81 -5.55
C LEU A 65 15.14 -12.54 -5.02
N SER A 66 14.37 -11.49 -4.73
CA SER A 66 14.89 -10.22 -4.21
C SER A 66 15.04 -10.22 -2.69
N GLY A 67 14.33 -11.10 -1.99
CA GLY A 67 14.31 -11.23 -0.55
C GLY A 67 12.94 -11.65 -0.02
N THR A 68 12.90 -11.90 1.28
CA THR A 68 11.68 -12.30 1.99
C THR A 68 11.37 -11.28 3.09
N ILE A 69 10.13 -10.84 3.16
CA ILE A 69 9.62 -9.89 4.14
C ILE A 69 8.74 -10.69 5.12
N ASP A 70 9.15 -10.81 6.38
CA ASP A 70 8.37 -11.47 7.42
C ASP A 70 7.78 -10.44 8.37
N MET A 71 6.47 -10.27 8.32
CA MET A 71 5.71 -9.46 9.28
C MET A 71 5.33 -10.33 10.47
N ARG A 72 5.57 -9.80 11.66
CA ARG A 72 5.23 -10.47 12.91
C ARG A 72 4.17 -9.70 13.65
N THR A 73 3.08 -10.36 13.97
CA THR A 73 2.03 -9.80 14.81
C THR A 73 2.42 -9.84 16.29
N ILE A 74 1.74 -9.02 17.06
CA ILE A 74 1.87 -9.04 18.52
C ILE A 74 1.50 -10.44 19.03
N ARG A 75 2.38 -10.98 19.87
CA ARG A 75 2.12 -12.24 20.60
C ARG A 75 1.70 -11.89 22.03
N PRO A 76 0.43 -12.05 22.41
CA PRO A 76 -0.05 -11.60 23.72
C PRO A 76 0.66 -12.24 24.90
N LEU A 77 1.02 -13.52 24.80
CA LEU A 77 1.74 -14.23 25.86
C LEU A 77 3.18 -13.76 26.05
N SER A 78 3.79 -13.21 25.00
CA SER A 78 5.15 -12.65 25.06
C SER A 78 5.17 -11.15 25.39
N TYR A 79 4.00 -10.53 25.55
CA TYR A 79 3.88 -9.13 25.93
C TYR A 79 3.96 -9.00 27.46
N ASP A 80 4.62 -7.97 27.95
CA ASP A 80 4.77 -7.77 29.40
C ASP A 80 3.54 -7.07 29.96
N GLY A 81 2.65 -7.82 30.62
CA GLY A 81 1.41 -7.31 31.22
C GLY A 81 0.26 -7.14 30.23
N SER A 82 -0.64 -6.22 30.57
CA SER A 82 -1.79 -5.83 29.73
C SER A 82 -1.63 -4.38 29.26
N ALA A 83 -2.06 -4.09 28.03
CA ALA A 83 -1.96 -2.75 27.47
C ALA A 83 -3.21 -2.36 26.68
N VAL A 84 -3.54 -1.07 26.75
CA VAL A 84 -4.52 -0.41 25.87
C VAL A 84 -3.80 0.68 25.12
N MET A 85 -3.90 0.66 23.80
CA MET A 85 -3.34 1.69 22.94
C MET A 85 -4.46 2.30 22.09
N VAL A 86 -4.57 3.61 22.11
CA VAL A 86 -5.52 4.36 21.27
C VAL A 86 -4.74 5.43 20.54
N SER A 87 -4.94 5.53 19.23
CA SER A 87 -4.33 6.57 18.42
C SER A 87 -5.32 7.17 17.44
N GLY A 88 -5.18 8.47 17.20
CA GLY A 88 -5.94 9.20 16.20
C GLY A 88 -5.02 10.02 15.33
N ARG A 89 -5.30 10.05 14.04
CA ARG A 89 -4.62 10.90 13.06
C ARG A 89 -5.66 11.61 12.21
N TRP A 90 -5.49 12.90 12.08
CA TRP A 90 -6.17 13.70 11.08
C TRP A 90 -5.16 14.20 10.05
N GLN A 91 -5.55 14.20 8.79
CA GLN A 91 -4.72 14.69 7.68
C GLN A 91 -5.56 15.53 6.73
N ARG A 92 -4.94 16.56 6.17
CA ARG A 92 -5.55 17.39 5.15
C ARG A 92 -4.65 17.42 3.92
N ASN A 93 -5.28 17.28 2.75
CA ASN A 93 -4.58 17.44 1.49
C ASN A 93 -4.44 18.94 1.18
N SER A 94 -3.21 19.43 1.02
CA SER A 94 -2.94 20.84 0.72
C SER A 94 -3.29 21.26 -0.71
N LEU A 95 -3.63 20.32 -1.58
CA LEU A 95 -4.05 20.57 -2.96
C LEU A 95 -5.55 20.84 -3.09
N ASP A 96 -6.24 21.09 -2.00
CA ASP A 96 -7.70 21.23 -1.87
C ASP A 96 -8.51 20.01 -2.32
N ALA A 97 -9.81 20.06 -2.04
CA ALA A 97 -10.74 19.01 -2.43
C ALA A 97 -10.95 19.01 -3.95
N ALA A 98 -10.98 17.85 -4.53
CA ALA A 98 -11.55 17.69 -5.86
C ALA A 98 -13.06 17.93 -5.79
N ALA A 99 -13.68 18.28 -6.91
CA ALA A 99 -15.07 18.71 -7.00
C ALA A 99 -16.11 17.78 -6.33
N ASN A 100 -15.75 16.52 -6.00
CA ASN A 100 -16.64 15.53 -5.39
C ASN A 100 -15.95 14.68 -4.31
N ALA A 101 -14.87 15.16 -3.69
CA ALA A 101 -14.16 14.43 -2.65
C ALA A 101 -13.66 15.40 -1.58
N ASP A 102 -13.74 14.98 -0.32
CA ASP A 102 -13.23 15.77 0.80
C ASP A 102 -11.69 15.87 0.75
N ALA A 103 -11.16 17.03 1.17
CA ALA A 103 -9.71 17.22 1.32
C ALA A 103 -9.17 16.56 2.60
N ASP A 104 -10.06 16.22 3.53
CA ASP A 104 -9.73 15.75 4.86
C ASP A 104 -9.79 14.22 4.95
N GLY A 105 -8.84 13.66 5.66
CA GLY A 105 -8.80 12.26 6.01
C GLY A 105 -8.60 12.08 7.51
N HIS A 106 -9.06 10.95 8.03
CA HIS A 106 -8.85 10.60 9.44
C HIS A 106 -8.56 9.12 9.59
N ARG A 107 -7.82 8.79 10.63
CA ARG A 107 -7.57 7.41 11.04
C ARG A 107 -7.71 7.32 12.54
N VAL A 108 -8.43 6.31 12.99
CA VAL A 108 -8.60 5.99 14.41
C VAL A 108 -8.25 4.52 14.60
N ASN A 109 -7.42 4.25 15.60
CA ASN A 109 -7.02 2.90 15.95
C ASN A 109 -7.19 2.71 17.46
N ALA A 110 -7.61 1.50 17.83
CA ALA A 110 -7.63 1.04 19.22
C ALA A 110 -7.13 -0.40 19.26
N THR A 111 -6.21 -0.68 20.16
CA THR A 111 -5.67 -2.03 20.38
C THR A 111 -5.67 -2.34 21.86
N TRP A 112 -6.14 -3.52 22.22
CA TRP A 112 -6.08 -4.07 23.55
C TRP A 112 -5.32 -5.40 23.56
N ILE A 113 -4.44 -5.55 24.54
CA ILE A 113 -3.67 -6.77 24.77
C ILE A 113 -3.89 -7.16 26.23
N GLY A 114 -4.24 -8.40 26.49
CA GLY A 114 -4.43 -8.91 27.82
C GLY A 114 -4.04 -10.36 27.95
N LYS A 115 -3.63 -10.74 29.16
CA LYS A 115 -3.35 -12.09 29.60
C LYS A 115 -4.29 -12.51 30.69
N PHE A 116 -4.60 -13.80 30.73
CA PHE A 116 -5.52 -14.42 31.68
C PHE A 116 -4.99 -15.77 32.12
N ALA A 117 -5.58 -16.31 33.20
CA ALA A 117 -5.30 -17.64 33.73
C ALA A 117 -3.81 -17.85 34.00
N ASP A 118 -3.22 -17.01 34.84
CA ASP A 118 -1.80 -17.04 35.19
C ASP A 118 -0.88 -17.10 33.97
N ASP A 119 -1.09 -16.21 33.02
CA ASP A 119 -0.33 -16.07 31.78
C ASP A 119 -0.40 -17.27 30.82
N THR A 120 -1.36 -18.16 31.00
CA THR A 120 -1.58 -19.31 30.09
C THR A 120 -2.39 -18.95 28.86
N PHE A 121 -3.21 -17.91 28.93
CA PHE A 121 -4.06 -17.47 27.83
C PHE A 121 -3.88 -15.96 27.55
N GLY A 122 -3.60 -15.64 26.31
CA GLY A 122 -3.39 -14.25 25.88
C GLY A 122 -4.25 -13.86 24.69
N VAL A 123 -4.80 -12.65 24.72
CA VAL A 123 -5.64 -12.09 23.66
C VAL A 123 -5.11 -10.74 23.23
N ALA A 124 -5.07 -10.49 21.93
CA ALA A 124 -4.89 -9.17 21.35
C ALA A 124 -6.05 -8.89 20.40
N ILE A 125 -6.70 -7.74 20.58
CA ILE A 125 -7.81 -7.28 19.74
C ILE A 125 -7.45 -5.89 19.24
N GLY A 126 -7.52 -5.69 17.92
CA GLY A 126 -7.29 -4.41 17.29
C GLY A 126 -8.48 -3.97 16.46
N PHE A 127 -8.77 -2.69 16.52
CA PHE A 127 -9.72 -2.01 15.65
C PHE A 127 -9.01 -0.87 14.94
N SER A 128 -9.21 -0.76 13.63
CA SER A 128 -8.67 0.33 12.83
C SER A 128 -9.73 0.80 11.84
N ARG A 129 -9.96 2.10 11.81
CA ARG A 129 -10.81 2.74 10.80
C ARG A 129 -10.08 3.89 10.16
N SER A 130 -10.00 3.89 8.84
CA SER A 130 -9.35 4.97 8.12
C SER A 130 -10.19 5.46 6.95
N ASN A 131 -10.26 6.78 6.83
CA ASN A 131 -10.74 7.46 5.63
C ASN A 131 -9.60 8.30 5.07
N SER A 132 -9.30 8.16 3.79
CA SER A 132 -8.22 8.87 3.13
C SER A 132 -8.69 9.44 1.81
N ALA A 133 -8.69 10.76 1.71
CA ALA A 133 -8.95 11.46 0.46
C ALA A 133 -7.73 11.36 -0.47
N ILE A 134 -7.96 10.92 -1.70
CA ILE A 134 -6.93 10.83 -2.73
C ILE A 134 -7.38 11.66 -3.92
N GLN A 135 -6.51 12.56 -4.33
CA GLN A 135 -6.68 13.30 -5.57
C GLN A 135 -5.54 12.92 -6.52
N GLU A 136 -5.90 12.41 -7.67
CA GLU A 136 -4.98 12.11 -8.75
C GLU A 136 -5.42 12.89 -9.99
N ASN A 137 -4.56 13.79 -10.46
CA ASN A 137 -4.75 14.47 -11.74
C ASN A 137 -3.95 13.71 -12.78
N GLN A 138 -4.64 13.03 -13.66
CA GLN A 138 -4.03 12.20 -14.69
C GLN A 138 -4.59 12.58 -16.06
N VAL A 139 -3.70 12.75 -17.02
CA VAL A 139 -4.04 12.77 -18.44
C VAL A 139 -3.69 11.40 -19.01
N GLY A 140 -4.69 10.63 -19.37
CA GLY A 140 -4.52 9.36 -20.07
C GLY A 140 -4.68 9.58 -21.57
N LEU A 141 -3.71 9.15 -22.34
CA LEU A 141 -3.75 9.15 -23.79
C LEU A 141 -4.03 7.74 -24.29
N TYR A 142 -4.69 7.57 -25.43
CA TYR A 142 -4.85 6.25 -26.05
C TYR A 142 -3.52 5.75 -26.59
N GLU A 143 -2.73 6.65 -27.16
CA GLU A 143 -1.38 6.39 -27.61
C GLU A 143 -0.40 7.40 -26.99
N PRO A 144 0.87 7.03 -26.84
CA PRO A 144 1.89 7.97 -26.37
C PRO A 144 2.05 9.09 -27.39
N TRP A 145 2.59 10.22 -26.91
CA TRP A 145 2.92 11.34 -27.79
C TRP A 145 3.91 10.90 -28.86
N GLN A 146 3.54 11.11 -30.12
CA GLN A 146 4.37 10.77 -31.27
C GLN A 146 4.77 12.05 -32.01
N ALA A 147 6.00 12.07 -32.49
CA ALA A 147 6.46 13.16 -33.36
C ALA A 147 5.88 12.97 -34.76
N ILE A 148 5.37 14.04 -35.33
CA ILE A 148 4.86 14.07 -36.70
C ILE A 148 6.05 14.09 -37.66
N GLY A 149 6.06 13.20 -38.62
CA GLY A 149 6.96 13.24 -39.76
C GLY A 149 6.52 14.28 -40.80
N ASP A 150 7.36 14.50 -41.82
CA ASP A 150 7.03 15.38 -42.94
C ASP A 150 5.76 14.87 -43.67
N ASN A 151 4.90 15.81 -44.05
CA ASN A 151 3.68 15.56 -44.85
C ASN A 151 2.51 14.84 -44.15
N TRP A 152 2.45 14.82 -42.84
CA TRP A 152 1.32 14.23 -42.12
C TRP A 152 0.00 14.99 -42.32
N ARG A 153 0.03 16.30 -42.23
CA ARG A 153 -1.10 17.20 -42.56
C ARG A 153 -0.60 18.54 -43.12
N PRO A 154 -1.27 19.12 -44.15
CA PRO A 154 -0.95 20.44 -44.59
C PRO A 154 -1.04 21.50 -43.48
N GLY A 155 0.00 22.30 -43.30
CA GLY A 155 0.06 23.35 -42.30
C GLY A 155 0.54 22.93 -40.92
N VAL A 156 0.86 21.65 -40.69
CA VAL A 156 1.45 21.19 -39.41
C VAL A 156 2.95 21.01 -39.60
N PRO A 157 3.81 21.75 -38.87
CA PRO A 157 5.26 21.62 -38.99
C PRO A 157 5.75 20.26 -38.57
N ALA A 158 6.76 19.73 -39.24
CA ALA A 158 7.49 18.55 -38.82
C ALA A 158 8.06 18.73 -37.39
N GLY A 159 8.05 17.66 -36.59
CA GLY A 159 8.49 17.68 -35.19
C GLY A 159 7.42 18.14 -34.19
N THR A 160 6.20 18.50 -34.65
CA THR A 160 5.06 18.67 -33.75
C THR A 160 4.66 17.32 -33.16
N TYR A 161 4.33 17.30 -31.87
CA TYR A 161 3.85 16.09 -31.21
C TYR A 161 2.34 16.01 -31.23
N TYR A 162 1.79 14.84 -31.46
CA TYR A 162 0.35 14.56 -31.42
C TYR A 162 0.04 13.28 -30.62
N SER A 163 -1.21 13.14 -30.25
CA SER A 163 -1.78 11.92 -29.70
C SER A 163 -3.21 11.76 -30.23
N ASP A 164 -3.64 10.54 -30.44
CA ASP A 164 -4.97 10.21 -31.02
C ASP A 164 -6.16 10.57 -30.14
N GLY A 165 -5.92 11.11 -28.99
CA GLY A 165 -6.97 11.61 -28.12
C GLY A 165 -6.71 11.38 -26.64
N ILE A 166 -7.54 12.01 -25.84
CA ILE A 166 -7.45 11.96 -24.40
C ILE A 166 -8.43 10.90 -23.88
N LYS A 167 -7.90 9.86 -23.22
CA LYS A 167 -8.70 8.82 -22.61
C LYS A 167 -9.35 9.26 -21.29
N ALA A 168 -8.62 10.03 -20.49
CA ALA A 168 -9.09 10.57 -19.22
C ALA A 168 -8.30 11.83 -18.87
N LEU A 169 -9.01 12.89 -18.44
CA LEU A 169 -8.40 14.14 -18.03
C LEU A 169 -8.16 14.22 -16.52
N ARG A 170 -8.98 13.54 -15.72
CA ARG A 170 -8.94 13.62 -14.27
C ARG A 170 -9.48 12.35 -13.63
N ARG A 171 -8.83 11.91 -12.60
CA ARG A 171 -9.30 10.82 -11.73
C ARG A 171 -9.29 11.31 -10.29
N THR A 172 -10.42 11.16 -9.60
CA THR A 172 -10.56 11.47 -8.17
C THR A 172 -11.10 10.24 -7.45
N GLY A 173 -10.65 10.01 -6.25
CA GLY A 173 -11.09 8.87 -5.47
C GLY A 173 -11.01 9.14 -3.97
N GLU A 174 -11.87 8.46 -3.23
CA GLU A 174 -11.85 8.36 -1.78
C GLU A 174 -11.64 6.90 -1.41
N THR A 175 -10.81 6.64 -0.42
CA THR A 175 -10.65 5.28 0.10
C THR A 175 -11.08 5.23 1.54
N LYS A 176 -12.08 4.41 1.81
CA LYS A 176 -12.57 4.06 3.16
C LYS A 176 -12.12 2.64 3.48
N ARG A 177 -11.66 2.42 4.71
CA ARG A 177 -11.30 1.11 5.25
C ARG A 177 -11.72 1.04 6.71
N ASP A 178 -12.41 -0.02 7.04
CA ASP A 178 -12.83 -0.39 8.38
C ASP A 178 -12.13 -1.66 8.82
#